data_8a7fbcfb60d486f93bd8f5b2641e2f1c
#
_entry.id   8a7fbcfb60d486f93bd8f5b2641e2f1c
#
_cell.length_a   1.000
_cell.length_b   1.000
_cell.length_c   1.000
_cell.angle_alpha   90.00
_cell.angle_beta   90.00
_cell.angle_gamma   90.00
#
_symmetry.space_group_name_H-M   'P 1'
#
loop_
_entity.id
_entity.type
_entity.pdbx_description
1 polymer ?
#
loop_
_entity_poly.entity_id
_entity_poly.type
_entity_poly.pdbx_seq_one_letter_code
_entity_poly.pdbx_strand_id
1 'polypeptide(L)'
;MKKLLALLLALVMVLGLVACGTSTTTPTAAPDNAPAADNAETAAPTAAELEPVTLKIWFHGSTVTPDASEKVMESVNAYLKDKINATIEPIWGTWGDFDQATVTALAGGDKVDMYFTCNWSADEYNKYAKDGYWVKLDDMLDTYAPELKATIPQGIWDCAETNGYDGLGIYAVPGLKDTATQNCWDVNGTLLAELGYDVDAVCAGHLDYYSPEFEEMLQKAKDLKGKDFYPLLIEPVVLERMVTHSSIITGDLSSGSVLSYYYDAEHPSKDIGSTIVNKFSTDAFAKFAAKTYEYAQKGFISPSCQSTATANDYRTATQSTGDYLFGTQSYAFGCELDFSKARGIDVRMVPETAAYMDCTSGQGAMIAISATSANPERALMFLNLLNTDPELMTMMNYGTEGFTYNKNSDGTITFIAENRANYSPWTNGMGNVRILPPTDAQGVDFWDRFSAYYDAAEALPMGGFIFDSSELSTEAAALSNVYAEYAFNLMSGAVNPDDVLPTFLSKLEDAGINDFVGAAQEQLAAYMG
;
A
#
# COMPACT_ATOMS: atom_id res chain seq x y z
N MET A 1 2.98 -10.93 52.36
CA MET A 1 2.53 -11.74 51.24
C MET A 1 3.45 -11.71 50.00
N LYS A 2 4.36 -10.80 49.83
CA LYS A 2 5.31 -10.76 48.70
C LYS A 2 6.57 -11.62 48.85
N LYS A 3 6.85 -12.22 49.98
CA LYS A 3 7.99 -13.11 50.22
C LYS A 3 7.68 -14.61 50.17
N LEU A 4 6.40 -15.00 50.03
CA LEU A 4 6.01 -16.41 49.92
C LEU A 4 5.86 -16.86 48.43
N LEU A 5 5.79 -15.92 47.51
CA LEU A 5 5.67 -16.22 46.08
C LEU A 5 7.03 -16.49 45.41
N ALA A 6 8.13 -16.04 46.02
CA ALA A 6 9.48 -16.24 45.48
C ALA A 6 10.10 -17.61 45.86
N LEU A 7 9.50 -18.33 46.81
CA LEU A 7 10.00 -19.65 47.23
C LEU A 7 9.34 -20.82 46.48
N LEU A 8 8.23 -20.59 45.79
CA LEU A 8 7.54 -21.63 45.00
C LEU A 8 8.05 -21.74 43.55
N LEU A 9 8.74 -20.72 43.02
CA LEU A 9 9.35 -20.77 41.69
C LEU A 9 10.75 -21.42 41.66
N ALA A 10 11.40 -21.62 42.82
CA ALA A 10 12.73 -22.23 42.91
C ALA A 10 12.73 -23.77 43.06
N LEU A 11 11.54 -24.40 43.18
CA LEU A 11 11.47 -25.85 43.47
C LEU A 11 11.09 -26.71 42.26
N VAL A 12 10.93 -26.11 41.06
CA VAL A 12 10.56 -26.86 39.83
C VAL A 12 11.74 -27.07 38.87
N MET A 13 12.95 -26.56 39.19
CA MET A 13 14.12 -26.67 38.28
C MET A 13 15.19 -27.70 38.71
N VAL A 14 14.89 -28.67 39.55
CA VAL A 14 15.92 -29.65 40.05
C VAL A 14 15.53 -31.11 39.83
N LEU A 15 14.69 -31.46 38.91
CA LEU A 15 14.43 -32.89 38.58
C LEU A 15 14.43 -33.11 37.06
N GLY A 16 15.64 -33.23 36.48
CA GLY A 16 15.77 -33.56 35.05
C GLY A 16 17.19 -33.80 34.54
N LEU A 17 18.03 -34.40 35.34
CA LEU A 17 19.37 -34.85 34.91
C LEU A 17 19.66 -36.21 35.53
N VAL A 18 19.44 -37.28 34.82
CA VAL A 18 20.22 -38.56 34.80
C VAL A 18 19.63 -39.46 33.74
N ALA A 19 20.36 -39.71 32.65
CA ALA A 19 20.63 -41.01 32.05
C ALA A 19 21.44 -40.83 30.74
N CYS A 20 22.77 -40.82 30.88
CA CYS A 20 23.66 -41.23 29.80
C CYS A 20 23.76 -42.74 29.77
N GLY A 21 23.53 -43.35 28.60
CA GLY A 21 23.85 -44.75 28.30
C GLY A 21 24.47 -44.80 26.89
N THR A 22 25.80 -44.93 26.85
CA THR A 22 26.58 -45.16 25.63
C THR A 22 26.38 -46.59 25.13
N SER A 23 26.12 -46.77 23.84
CA SER A 23 26.35 -48.04 23.13
C SER A 23 26.90 -47.75 21.74
N THR A 24 28.16 -48.08 21.57
CA THR A 24 28.89 -48.16 20.30
C THR A 24 28.45 -49.38 19.52
N THR A 25 28.06 -49.25 18.26
CA THR A 25 28.10 -50.32 17.26
C THR A 25 28.55 -49.78 15.90
N THR A 26 29.52 -50.48 15.36
CA THR A 26 30.24 -50.28 14.10
C THR A 26 29.33 -50.50 12.87
N PRO A 27 29.52 -49.80 11.73
CA PRO A 27 28.65 -49.89 10.58
C PRO A 27 28.98 -51.08 9.70
N THR A 28 27.95 -51.85 9.31
CA THR A 28 27.99 -52.87 8.25
C THR A 28 27.33 -52.28 6.99
N ALA A 29 27.98 -52.54 5.84
CA ALA A 29 27.64 -51.99 4.53
C ALA A 29 26.23 -52.39 4.05
N ALA A 30 25.63 -51.44 3.31
CA ALA A 30 24.35 -51.54 2.64
C ALA A 30 24.37 -52.44 1.40
N PRO A 31 23.21 -52.99 0.98
CA PRO A 31 22.95 -53.25 -0.42
C PRO A 31 22.11 -52.13 -1.05
N ASP A 32 22.56 -51.69 -2.20
CA ASP A 32 21.82 -50.85 -3.17
C ASP A 32 20.48 -51.51 -3.51
N ASN A 33 19.38 -50.77 -3.24
CA ASN A 33 18.15 -50.76 -4.03
C ASN A 33 17.18 -49.75 -3.35
N ALA A 34 17.34 -48.47 -3.68
CA ALA A 34 16.29 -47.48 -3.44
C ALA A 34 15.34 -47.51 -4.64
N PRO A 35 14.03 -47.68 -4.44
CA PRO A 35 13.06 -47.29 -5.47
C PRO A 35 13.13 -45.77 -5.65
N ALA A 36 13.08 -45.32 -6.91
CA ALA A 36 12.91 -43.94 -7.25
C ALA A 36 11.70 -43.39 -6.47
N ALA A 37 11.91 -42.32 -5.70
CA ALA A 37 10.80 -41.57 -5.14
C ALA A 37 10.05 -40.96 -6.32
N ASP A 38 8.84 -41.46 -6.57
CA ASP A 38 7.83 -40.74 -7.35
C ASP A 38 7.58 -39.42 -6.62
N ASN A 39 8.05 -38.32 -7.19
CA ASN A 39 7.55 -37.02 -6.86
C ASN A 39 6.11 -36.91 -7.40
N ALA A 40 5.17 -37.51 -6.69
CA ALA A 40 3.77 -37.18 -6.86
C ALA A 40 3.62 -35.74 -6.33
N GLU A 41 3.52 -34.79 -7.22
CA GLU A 41 2.96 -33.46 -6.92
C GLU A 41 1.65 -33.67 -6.18
N THR A 42 1.61 -33.36 -4.89
CA THR A 42 0.39 -33.50 -4.07
C THR A 42 -0.55 -32.38 -4.49
N ALA A 43 -1.50 -32.70 -5.37
CA ALA A 43 -2.54 -31.74 -5.77
C ALA A 43 -3.35 -31.29 -4.55
N ALA A 44 -3.81 -30.04 -4.55
CA ALA A 44 -4.68 -29.52 -3.50
C ALA A 44 -5.93 -30.41 -3.35
N PRO A 45 -6.45 -30.61 -2.12
CA PRO A 45 -7.64 -31.40 -1.89
C PRO A 45 -8.87 -30.77 -2.53
N THR A 46 -9.77 -31.58 -3.07
CA THR A 46 -11.03 -31.16 -3.66
C THR A 46 -12.06 -30.76 -2.60
N ALA A 47 -13.04 -29.92 -2.94
CA ALA A 47 -14.09 -29.48 -2.01
C ALA A 47 -14.80 -30.64 -1.29
N ALA A 48 -14.96 -31.79 -1.96
CA ALA A 48 -15.62 -32.98 -1.38
C ALA A 48 -14.77 -33.67 -0.29
N GLU A 49 -13.47 -33.42 -0.23
CA GLU A 49 -12.53 -34.01 0.73
C GLU A 49 -12.29 -33.08 1.94
N LEU A 50 -12.82 -31.88 1.89
CA LEU A 50 -12.60 -30.81 2.87
C LEU A 50 -13.77 -30.72 3.86
N GLU A 51 -13.48 -30.57 5.15
CA GLU A 51 -14.48 -30.23 6.15
C GLU A 51 -14.96 -28.78 5.97
N PRO A 52 -16.25 -28.47 6.26
CA PRO A 52 -16.77 -27.11 6.14
C PRO A 52 -16.12 -26.16 7.16
N VAL A 53 -15.73 -24.98 6.69
CA VAL A 53 -15.13 -23.93 7.55
C VAL A 53 -15.74 -22.57 7.24
N THR A 54 -15.69 -21.67 8.24
CA THR A 54 -15.98 -20.24 8.06
C THR A 54 -14.71 -19.44 8.30
N LEU A 55 -14.32 -18.62 7.32
CA LEU A 55 -13.14 -17.78 7.38
C LEU A 55 -13.55 -16.32 7.62
N LYS A 56 -12.86 -15.63 8.52
CA LYS A 56 -13.06 -14.21 8.77
C LYS A 56 -11.94 -13.39 8.15
N ILE A 57 -12.30 -12.29 7.52
CA ILE A 57 -11.32 -11.42 6.84
C ILE A 57 -11.63 -9.95 7.05
N TRP A 58 -10.61 -9.15 7.41
CA TRP A 58 -10.64 -7.70 7.41
C TRP A 58 -10.27 -7.14 6.03
N PHE A 59 -11.17 -6.32 5.46
CA PHE A 59 -10.92 -5.52 4.26
C PHE A 59 -10.86 -4.03 4.58
N HIS A 60 -9.94 -3.32 3.93
CA HIS A 60 -9.71 -1.89 4.11
C HIS A 60 -10.52 -1.02 3.13
N GLY A 61 -10.79 0.22 3.53
CA GLY A 61 -11.24 1.30 2.63
C GLY A 61 -12.63 1.12 2.04
N SER A 62 -13.47 0.29 2.67
CA SER A 62 -14.73 -0.14 2.11
C SER A 62 -15.93 0.67 2.62
N THR A 63 -16.88 0.96 1.74
CA THR A 63 -18.20 1.47 2.10
C THR A 63 -19.23 0.37 1.79
N VAL A 64 -19.53 -0.45 2.79
CA VAL A 64 -20.45 -1.59 2.66
C VAL A 64 -21.42 -1.60 3.83
N THR A 65 -22.72 -1.52 3.52
CA THR A 65 -23.77 -1.64 4.55
C THR A 65 -24.00 -3.10 4.92
N PRO A 66 -24.44 -3.41 6.16
CA PRO A 66 -24.73 -4.78 6.58
C PRO A 66 -25.71 -5.51 5.66
N ASP A 67 -26.82 -4.88 5.28
CA ASP A 67 -27.84 -5.49 4.42
C ASP A 67 -27.30 -5.81 3.00
N ALA A 68 -26.47 -4.93 2.43
CA ALA A 68 -25.86 -5.16 1.14
C ALA A 68 -24.78 -6.24 1.21
N SER A 69 -23.99 -6.28 2.30
CA SER A 69 -23.04 -7.35 2.57
C SER A 69 -23.73 -8.69 2.67
N GLU A 70 -24.78 -8.83 3.49
CA GLU A 70 -25.53 -10.09 3.65
C GLU A 70 -26.01 -10.62 2.31
N LYS A 71 -26.62 -9.75 1.50
CA LYS A 71 -27.18 -10.14 0.19
C LYS A 71 -26.09 -10.61 -0.80
N VAL A 72 -24.94 -9.97 -0.84
CA VAL A 72 -23.83 -10.38 -1.72
C VAL A 72 -23.17 -11.65 -1.20
N MET A 73 -22.93 -11.73 0.13
CA MET A 73 -22.29 -12.89 0.75
C MET A 73 -23.14 -14.17 0.65
N GLU A 74 -24.46 -14.08 0.52
CA GLU A 74 -25.29 -15.24 0.21
C GLU A 74 -24.81 -15.94 -1.09
N SER A 75 -24.57 -15.17 -2.16
CA SER A 75 -24.06 -15.70 -3.43
C SER A 75 -22.61 -16.16 -3.34
N VAL A 76 -21.75 -15.34 -2.72
CA VAL A 76 -20.32 -15.66 -2.52
C VAL A 76 -20.16 -16.95 -1.74
N ASN A 77 -20.88 -17.09 -0.63
CA ASN A 77 -20.79 -18.26 0.23
C ASN A 77 -21.37 -19.54 -0.41
N ALA A 78 -22.41 -19.40 -1.23
CA ALA A 78 -22.89 -20.53 -2.05
C ALA A 78 -21.79 -20.99 -3.03
N TYR A 79 -21.15 -20.06 -3.72
CA TYR A 79 -20.06 -20.33 -4.66
C TYR A 79 -18.85 -21.00 -3.99
N LEU A 80 -18.38 -20.44 -2.87
CA LEU A 80 -17.23 -20.97 -2.14
C LEU A 80 -17.45 -22.37 -1.55
N LYS A 81 -18.68 -22.69 -1.16
CA LYS A 81 -19.02 -24.07 -0.73
C LYS A 81 -18.75 -25.10 -1.81
N ASP A 82 -19.09 -24.76 -3.06
CA ASP A 82 -18.89 -25.67 -4.19
C ASP A 82 -17.41 -25.77 -4.58
N LYS A 83 -16.61 -24.73 -4.38
CA LYS A 83 -15.19 -24.69 -4.77
C LYS A 83 -14.24 -25.26 -3.72
N ILE A 84 -14.39 -24.82 -2.47
CA ILE A 84 -13.44 -25.13 -1.39
C ILE A 84 -14.12 -25.52 -0.06
N ASN A 85 -15.41 -25.84 -0.07
CA ASN A 85 -16.22 -26.13 1.12
C ASN A 85 -15.99 -25.12 2.29
N ALA A 86 -15.99 -23.82 1.94
CA ALA A 86 -15.82 -22.73 2.89
C ALA A 86 -16.93 -21.68 2.76
N THR A 87 -17.10 -20.88 3.81
CA THR A 87 -17.82 -19.60 3.79
C THR A 87 -16.91 -18.51 4.31
N ILE A 88 -17.18 -17.25 3.97
CA ILE A 88 -16.47 -16.10 4.50
C ILE A 88 -17.40 -15.15 5.25
N GLU A 89 -16.85 -14.53 6.29
CA GLU A 89 -17.43 -13.44 7.05
C GLU A 89 -16.52 -12.22 6.89
N PRO A 90 -16.78 -11.31 5.92
CA PRO A 90 -15.97 -10.11 5.75
C PRO A 90 -16.26 -9.09 6.85
N ILE A 91 -15.22 -8.44 7.32
CA ILE A 91 -15.28 -7.27 8.21
C ILE A 91 -14.83 -6.07 7.38
N TRP A 92 -15.76 -5.16 7.11
CA TRP A 92 -15.53 -4.02 6.22
C TRP A 92 -15.04 -2.81 7.02
N GLY A 93 -13.74 -2.55 7.02
CA GLY A 93 -13.17 -1.34 7.60
C GLY A 93 -13.26 -0.16 6.64
N THR A 94 -13.59 1.00 7.18
CA THR A 94 -13.56 2.26 6.43
C THR A 94 -12.17 2.88 6.46
N TRP A 95 -11.93 3.91 5.63
CA TRP A 95 -10.69 4.70 5.67
C TRP A 95 -10.43 5.38 7.02
N GLY A 96 -11.46 5.55 7.86
CA GLY A 96 -11.34 6.25 9.13
C GLY A 96 -11.16 5.35 10.36
N ASP A 97 -11.53 4.08 10.28
CA ASP A 97 -11.55 3.19 11.45
C ASP A 97 -10.69 1.93 11.32
N PHE A 98 -10.30 1.53 10.11
CA PHE A 98 -9.58 0.29 9.85
C PHE A 98 -8.32 0.15 10.71
N ASP A 99 -7.43 1.13 10.67
CA ASP A 99 -6.14 1.09 11.35
C ASP A 99 -6.27 0.85 12.86
N GLN A 100 -7.16 1.59 13.51
CA GLN A 100 -7.38 1.44 14.96
C GLN A 100 -8.04 0.10 15.28
N ALA A 101 -8.98 -0.35 14.45
CA ALA A 101 -9.73 -1.58 14.68
C ALA A 101 -8.84 -2.82 14.48
N THR A 102 -8.03 -2.89 13.42
CA THR A 102 -7.16 -4.04 13.12
C THR A 102 -6.03 -4.18 14.13
N VAL A 103 -5.36 -3.09 14.50
CA VAL A 103 -4.34 -3.10 15.56
C VAL A 103 -4.92 -3.58 16.89
N THR A 104 -6.15 -3.14 17.23
CA THR A 104 -6.84 -3.59 18.45
C THR A 104 -7.18 -5.08 18.38
N ALA A 105 -7.69 -5.57 17.25
CA ALA A 105 -8.05 -6.97 17.05
C ALA A 105 -6.82 -7.89 17.13
N LEU A 106 -5.72 -7.49 16.48
CA LEU A 106 -4.44 -8.22 16.50
C LEU A 106 -3.85 -8.27 17.91
N ALA A 107 -3.79 -7.13 18.62
CA ALA A 107 -3.31 -7.08 20.00
C ALA A 107 -4.21 -7.86 20.98
N GLY A 108 -5.52 -7.91 20.71
CA GLY A 108 -6.50 -8.69 21.48
C GLY A 108 -6.42 -10.19 21.21
N GLY A 109 -5.77 -10.63 20.15
CA GLY A 109 -5.71 -12.03 19.72
C GLY A 109 -7.07 -12.53 19.18
N ASP A 110 -7.81 -11.65 18.51
CA ASP A 110 -9.10 -11.98 17.92
C ASP A 110 -8.95 -13.11 16.90
N LYS A 111 -9.97 -13.99 16.82
CA LYS A 111 -9.98 -15.11 15.89
C LYS A 111 -10.45 -14.65 14.51
N VAL A 112 -9.55 -14.00 13.79
CA VAL A 112 -9.71 -13.59 12.41
C VAL A 112 -8.65 -14.31 11.57
N ASP A 113 -9.04 -14.84 10.42
CA ASP A 113 -8.16 -15.69 9.61
C ASP A 113 -7.26 -14.88 8.69
N MET A 114 -7.76 -13.74 8.18
CA MET A 114 -7.04 -12.92 7.21
C MET A 114 -7.21 -11.43 7.48
N TYR A 115 -6.17 -10.67 7.18
CA TYR A 115 -6.15 -9.21 7.29
C TYR A 115 -5.61 -8.57 6.02
N PHE A 116 -6.24 -7.50 5.56
CA PHE A 116 -5.55 -6.56 4.70
C PHE A 116 -4.35 -6.00 5.46
N THR A 117 -3.22 -5.90 4.80
CA THR A 117 -1.99 -5.28 5.31
C THR A 117 -1.23 -4.62 4.16
N CYS A 118 -0.35 -3.71 4.45
CA CYS A 118 0.49 -3.05 3.45
C CYS A 118 1.65 -2.31 4.12
N ASN A 119 2.46 -1.61 3.35
CA ASN A 119 3.57 -0.82 3.85
C ASN A 119 3.20 0.59 4.37
N TRP A 120 1.92 0.96 4.36
CA TRP A 120 1.42 2.28 4.77
C TRP A 120 0.28 2.23 5.79
N SER A 121 -0.30 1.06 6.10
CA SER A 121 -1.33 0.89 7.15
C SER A 121 -0.71 0.74 8.55
N ALA A 122 -1.52 0.89 9.59
CA ALA A 122 -1.04 0.75 10.97
C ALA A 122 -0.66 -0.69 11.35
N ASP A 123 -1.26 -1.69 10.69
CA ASP A 123 -0.86 -3.10 10.72
C ASP A 123 0.20 -3.40 9.64
N GLU A 124 1.24 -2.60 9.59
CA GLU A 124 2.28 -2.56 8.57
C GLU A 124 2.91 -3.94 8.34
N TYR A 125 3.00 -4.33 7.07
CA TYR A 125 3.35 -5.68 6.63
C TYR A 125 4.66 -6.21 7.21
N ASN A 126 5.76 -5.47 7.04
CA ASN A 126 7.10 -5.94 7.43
C ASN A 126 7.22 -6.07 8.95
N LYS A 127 6.70 -5.08 9.68
CA LYS A 127 6.70 -5.07 11.13
C LYS A 127 5.89 -6.24 11.70
N TYR A 128 4.67 -6.45 11.21
CA TYR A 128 3.81 -7.49 11.75
C TYR A 128 4.25 -8.90 11.31
N ALA A 129 4.90 -9.05 10.14
CA ALA A 129 5.59 -10.28 9.77
C ALA A 129 6.73 -10.59 10.76
N LYS A 130 7.54 -9.59 11.11
CA LYS A 130 8.65 -9.72 12.08
C LYS A 130 8.15 -10.04 13.49
N ASP A 131 7.05 -9.42 13.90
CA ASP A 131 6.42 -9.63 15.22
C ASP A 131 5.66 -10.98 15.31
N GLY A 132 5.58 -11.77 14.22
CA GLY A 132 4.97 -13.10 14.18
C GLY A 132 3.45 -13.12 14.10
N TYR A 133 2.82 -12.06 13.61
CA TYR A 133 1.36 -12.02 13.40
C TYR A 133 0.91 -12.70 12.11
N TRP A 134 1.82 -12.84 11.12
CA TRP A 134 1.52 -13.41 9.81
C TRP A 134 2.14 -14.79 9.61
N VAL A 135 1.39 -15.68 8.97
CA VAL A 135 1.87 -17.01 8.56
C VAL A 135 2.83 -16.87 7.38
N LYS A 136 3.98 -17.57 7.42
CA LYS A 136 4.87 -17.72 6.28
C LYS A 136 4.23 -18.64 5.23
N LEU A 137 4.20 -18.20 3.97
CA LEU A 137 3.43 -18.85 2.91
C LEU A 137 4.25 -19.75 1.98
N ASP A 138 5.59 -19.62 1.99
CA ASP A 138 6.49 -20.24 1.01
C ASP A 138 6.21 -21.73 0.78
N ASP A 139 6.12 -22.51 1.86
CA ASP A 139 5.90 -23.96 1.80
C ASP A 139 4.45 -24.34 1.42
N MET A 140 3.53 -23.38 1.43
CA MET A 140 2.10 -23.62 1.21
C MET A 140 1.66 -23.24 -0.21
N LEU A 141 2.34 -22.29 -0.85
CA LEU A 141 1.93 -21.71 -2.14
C LEU A 141 1.79 -22.77 -3.23
N ASP A 142 2.76 -23.69 -3.36
CA ASP A 142 2.75 -24.72 -4.41
C ASP A 142 1.61 -25.72 -4.24
N THR A 143 1.19 -25.99 -3.00
CA THR A 143 0.14 -26.97 -2.73
C THR A 143 -1.27 -26.36 -2.75
N TYR A 144 -1.45 -25.18 -2.15
CA TYR A 144 -2.78 -24.62 -1.91
C TYR A 144 -3.13 -23.41 -2.79
N ALA A 145 -2.14 -22.86 -3.50
CA ALA A 145 -2.32 -21.68 -4.35
C ALA A 145 -1.41 -21.69 -5.60
N PRO A 146 -1.31 -22.80 -6.37
CA PRO A 146 -0.39 -22.88 -7.51
C PRO A 146 -0.77 -21.92 -8.63
N GLU A 147 -2.06 -21.67 -8.88
CA GLU A 147 -2.51 -20.73 -9.91
C GLU A 147 -2.20 -19.29 -9.50
N LEU A 148 -2.39 -18.92 -8.24
CA LEU A 148 -2.02 -17.62 -7.68
C LEU A 148 -0.51 -17.38 -7.86
N LYS A 149 0.32 -18.37 -7.48
CA LYS A 149 1.77 -18.28 -7.61
C LYS A 149 2.20 -18.02 -9.06
N ALA A 150 1.56 -18.68 -10.01
CA ALA A 150 1.82 -18.52 -11.44
C ALA A 150 1.27 -17.19 -12.01
N THR A 151 0.22 -16.64 -11.43
CA THR A 151 -0.46 -15.44 -11.93
C THR A 151 0.29 -14.16 -11.57
N ILE A 152 0.84 -14.08 -10.36
CA ILE A 152 1.56 -12.88 -9.90
C ILE A 152 2.98 -12.89 -10.47
N PRO A 153 3.42 -11.80 -11.15
CA PRO A 153 4.78 -11.69 -11.68
C PRO A 153 5.85 -11.85 -10.60
N GLN A 154 6.98 -12.48 -10.95
CA GLN A 154 8.07 -12.74 -9.99
C GLN A 154 8.56 -11.45 -9.31
N GLY A 155 8.71 -10.34 -10.04
CA GLY A 155 9.14 -9.08 -9.45
C GLY A 155 8.19 -8.52 -8.37
N ILE A 156 6.90 -8.87 -8.42
CA ILE A 156 5.93 -8.52 -7.36
C ILE A 156 6.10 -9.45 -6.16
N TRP A 157 6.37 -10.74 -6.38
CA TRP A 157 6.75 -11.66 -5.30
C TRP A 157 8.05 -11.25 -4.62
N ASP A 158 9.06 -10.83 -5.39
CA ASP A 158 10.35 -10.36 -4.85
C ASP A 158 10.15 -9.12 -3.95
N CYS A 159 9.23 -8.22 -4.32
CA CYS A 159 8.84 -7.09 -3.47
C CYS A 159 8.06 -7.52 -2.20
N ALA A 160 7.43 -8.69 -2.21
CA ALA A 160 6.70 -9.24 -1.07
C ALA A 160 7.60 -10.02 -0.09
N GLU A 161 8.84 -10.34 -0.46
CA GLU A 161 9.80 -10.95 0.49
C GLU A 161 10.14 -9.99 1.63
N THR A 162 10.14 -10.50 2.85
CA THR A 162 10.55 -9.75 4.04
C THR A 162 11.19 -10.65 5.09
N ASN A 163 12.00 -10.07 5.98
CA ASN A 163 12.56 -10.76 7.14
C ASN A 163 11.50 -10.84 8.25
N GLY A 164 10.66 -11.86 8.16
CA GLY A 164 9.64 -12.12 9.16
C GLY A 164 10.15 -12.93 10.35
N TYR A 165 9.21 -13.31 11.22
CA TYR A 165 9.49 -14.09 12.43
C TYR A 165 10.20 -15.44 12.13
N ASP A 166 9.85 -16.09 11.03
CA ASP A 166 10.44 -17.37 10.59
C ASP A 166 11.45 -17.18 9.44
N GLY A 167 12.22 -16.11 9.49
CA GLY A 167 13.26 -15.75 8.52
C GLY A 167 12.73 -15.10 7.26
N LEU A 168 13.58 -15.00 6.23
CA LEU A 168 13.23 -14.41 4.93
C LEU A 168 12.14 -15.25 4.25
N GLY A 169 11.14 -14.61 3.69
CA GLY A 169 10.05 -15.27 2.95
C GLY A 169 8.84 -14.38 2.71
N ILE A 170 7.79 -14.98 2.19
CA ILE A 170 6.51 -14.36 1.86
C ILE A 170 5.54 -14.56 3.03
N TYR A 171 4.98 -13.48 3.57
CA TYR A 171 4.05 -13.49 4.71
C TYR A 171 2.68 -12.92 4.39
N ALA A 172 2.46 -12.44 3.16
CA ALA A 172 1.16 -12.03 2.67
C ALA A 172 1.09 -12.18 1.15
N VAL A 173 -0.10 -12.32 0.62
CA VAL A 173 -0.37 -12.36 -0.83
C VAL A 173 -0.47 -10.93 -1.35
N PRO A 174 0.39 -10.48 -2.27
CA PRO A 174 0.28 -9.16 -2.88
C PRO A 174 -0.92 -9.10 -3.83
N GLY A 175 -1.61 -7.97 -3.84
CA GLY A 175 -2.67 -7.69 -4.81
C GLY A 175 -2.09 -7.34 -6.19
N LEU A 176 -2.63 -7.93 -7.24
CA LEU A 176 -2.27 -7.56 -8.61
C LEU A 176 -3.16 -6.40 -9.09
N LYS A 177 -2.73 -5.19 -8.77
CA LYS A 177 -3.43 -3.93 -9.02
C LYS A 177 -2.54 -2.94 -9.79
N ASP A 178 -2.53 -1.68 -9.41
CA ASP A 178 -1.54 -0.69 -9.82
C ASP A 178 -0.15 -1.10 -9.29
N THR A 179 0.67 -1.67 -10.16
CA THR A 179 1.99 -2.23 -9.84
C THR A 179 3.13 -1.24 -10.06
N ALA A 180 2.83 0.03 -10.26
CA ALA A 180 3.82 1.10 -10.39
C ALA A 180 3.33 2.35 -9.68
N THR A 181 4.29 3.13 -9.21
CA THR A 181 4.06 4.46 -8.65
C THR A 181 4.25 5.51 -9.73
N GLN A 182 3.30 6.44 -9.82
CA GLN A 182 3.46 7.68 -10.58
C GLN A 182 2.74 8.79 -9.84
N ASN A 183 3.41 9.90 -9.63
CA ASN A 183 2.80 11.07 -9.03
C ASN A 183 2.40 12.05 -10.15
N CYS A 184 1.17 12.58 -10.04
CA CYS A 184 0.58 13.43 -11.06
C CYS A 184 -0.01 14.70 -10.45
N TRP A 185 -0.09 15.74 -11.26
CA TRP A 185 -1.02 16.82 -11.03
C TRP A 185 -2.44 16.36 -11.38
N ASP A 186 -3.36 16.51 -10.43
CA ASP A 186 -4.81 16.40 -10.62
C ASP A 186 -5.32 17.78 -11.06
N VAL A 187 -5.62 17.91 -12.35
CA VAL A 187 -5.93 19.19 -12.97
C VAL A 187 -7.43 19.33 -13.19
N ASN A 188 -8.02 20.40 -12.68
CA ASN A 188 -9.38 20.79 -13.02
C ASN A 188 -9.41 21.44 -14.42
N GLY A 189 -9.58 20.62 -15.47
CA GLY A 189 -9.62 21.07 -16.86
C GLY A 189 -10.79 22.01 -17.13
N THR A 190 -11.94 21.84 -16.45
CA THR A 190 -13.07 22.77 -16.57
C THR A 190 -12.69 24.17 -16.14
N LEU A 191 -12.03 24.32 -14.98
CA LEU A 191 -11.58 25.63 -14.51
C LEU A 191 -10.45 26.18 -15.39
N LEU A 192 -9.54 25.32 -15.84
CA LEU A 192 -8.43 25.71 -16.72
C LEU A 192 -8.97 26.30 -18.04
N ALA A 193 -10.02 25.70 -18.64
CA ALA A 193 -10.72 26.24 -19.80
C ALA A 193 -11.44 27.58 -19.49
N GLU A 194 -12.07 27.71 -18.31
CA GLU A 194 -12.71 28.96 -17.86
C GLU A 194 -11.69 30.10 -17.75
N LEU A 195 -10.43 29.80 -17.40
CA LEU A 195 -9.31 30.76 -17.38
C LEU A 195 -8.78 31.11 -18.77
N GLY A 196 -9.28 30.48 -19.83
CA GLY A 196 -8.91 30.73 -21.21
C GLY A 196 -7.68 29.98 -21.71
N TYR A 197 -7.24 28.93 -21.00
CA TYR A 197 -6.16 28.06 -21.44
C TYR A 197 -6.66 26.94 -22.34
N ASP A 198 -5.81 26.51 -23.27
CA ASP A 198 -6.00 25.26 -24.00
C ASP A 198 -5.65 24.08 -23.08
N VAL A 199 -6.67 23.36 -22.64
CA VAL A 199 -6.53 22.26 -21.65
C VAL A 199 -5.64 21.15 -22.18
N ASP A 200 -5.79 20.77 -23.44
CA ASP A 200 -5.00 19.69 -24.03
C ASP A 200 -3.53 20.10 -24.17
N ALA A 201 -3.28 21.36 -24.56
CA ALA A 201 -1.92 21.86 -24.67
C ALA A 201 -1.21 21.94 -23.31
N VAL A 202 -1.90 22.42 -22.26
CA VAL A 202 -1.36 22.48 -20.90
C VAL A 202 -1.13 21.09 -20.33
N CYS A 203 -2.09 20.19 -20.52
CA CYS A 203 -2.02 18.82 -19.96
C CYS A 203 -1.09 17.88 -20.75
N ALA A 204 -0.71 18.22 -21.99
CA ALA A 204 0.32 17.49 -22.74
C ALA A 204 1.75 17.90 -22.38
N GLY A 205 1.92 18.99 -21.64
CA GLY A 205 3.21 19.53 -21.20
C GLY A 205 3.58 19.10 -19.78
N HIS A 206 4.78 19.47 -19.36
CA HIS A 206 5.23 19.40 -17.98
C HIS A 206 4.75 20.64 -17.21
N LEU A 207 4.19 20.45 -16.02
CA LEU A 207 3.76 21.51 -15.13
C LEU A 207 4.85 21.83 -14.09
N ASP A 208 5.82 22.66 -14.46
CA ASP A 208 6.91 23.01 -13.55
C ASP A 208 6.40 23.84 -12.36
N TYR A 209 6.37 23.22 -11.18
CA TYR A 209 5.98 23.81 -9.90
C TYR A 209 6.69 25.13 -9.57
N TYR A 210 7.91 25.30 -10.08
CA TYR A 210 8.74 26.48 -9.79
C TYR A 210 8.62 27.58 -10.85
N SER A 211 7.90 27.33 -11.95
CA SER A 211 7.81 28.28 -13.05
C SER A 211 6.90 29.46 -12.75
N PRO A 212 7.17 30.62 -13.35
CA PRO A 212 6.25 31.76 -13.30
C PRO A 212 4.90 31.47 -13.94
N GLU A 213 4.85 30.60 -14.95
CA GLU A 213 3.63 30.19 -15.67
C GLU A 213 2.69 29.40 -14.76
N PHE A 214 3.21 28.47 -13.94
CA PHE A 214 2.44 27.74 -12.96
C PHE A 214 1.83 28.70 -11.92
N GLU A 215 2.64 29.62 -11.42
CA GLU A 215 2.20 30.65 -10.47
C GLU A 215 1.12 31.57 -11.07
N GLU A 216 1.27 31.97 -12.34
CA GLU A 216 0.28 32.81 -13.04
C GLU A 216 -1.07 32.11 -13.14
N MET A 217 -1.11 30.81 -13.44
CA MET A 217 -2.34 30.02 -13.49
C MET A 217 -3.04 29.98 -12.13
N LEU A 218 -2.30 29.75 -11.04
CA LEU A 218 -2.83 29.81 -9.68
C LEU A 218 -3.42 31.19 -9.35
N GLN A 219 -2.69 32.25 -9.68
CA GLN A 219 -3.15 33.62 -9.41
C GLN A 219 -4.42 33.96 -10.20
N LYS A 220 -4.48 33.64 -11.49
CA LYS A 220 -5.69 33.84 -12.31
C LYS A 220 -6.91 33.08 -11.76
N ALA A 221 -6.71 31.84 -11.30
CA ALA A 221 -7.79 31.08 -10.70
C ALA A 221 -8.31 31.72 -9.42
N LYS A 222 -7.38 32.21 -8.57
CA LYS A 222 -7.74 32.93 -7.35
C LYS A 222 -8.45 34.23 -7.64
N ASP A 223 -7.98 35.01 -8.63
CA ASP A 223 -8.60 36.27 -9.02
C ASP A 223 -10.02 36.06 -9.58
N LEU A 224 -10.24 34.98 -10.35
CA LEU A 224 -11.55 34.62 -10.90
C LEU A 224 -12.53 34.16 -9.82
N LYS A 225 -12.11 33.29 -8.92
CA LYS A 225 -12.98 32.63 -7.92
C LYS A 225 -13.09 33.41 -6.60
N GLY A 226 -12.16 34.30 -6.34
CA GLY A 226 -12.15 35.19 -5.17
C GLY A 226 -11.21 34.78 -4.05
N LYS A 227 -11.14 35.63 -3.03
CA LYS A 227 -10.13 35.52 -1.96
C LYS A 227 -10.17 34.23 -1.14
N ASP A 228 -11.34 33.60 -1.01
CA ASP A 228 -11.55 32.42 -0.21
C ASP A 228 -11.35 31.12 -1.03
N PHE A 229 -10.98 31.23 -2.31
CA PHE A 229 -10.61 30.13 -3.16
C PHE A 229 -9.11 29.83 -3.05
N TYR A 230 -8.76 28.57 -2.89
CA TYR A 230 -7.38 28.08 -2.76
C TYR A 230 -7.07 27.17 -3.95
N PRO A 231 -6.41 27.70 -5.00
CA PRO A 231 -6.25 26.99 -6.27
C PRO A 231 -5.32 25.77 -6.22
N LEU A 232 -4.48 25.63 -5.19
CA LEU A 232 -3.52 24.54 -5.04
C LEU A 232 -3.92 23.65 -3.86
N LEU A 233 -4.42 22.46 -4.18
CA LEU A 233 -4.84 21.44 -3.22
C LEU A 233 -3.73 20.41 -3.06
N ILE A 234 -3.03 20.44 -1.94
CA ILE A 234 -1.84 19.60 -1.73
C ILE A 234 -2.09 18.44 -0.76
N GLU A 235 -1.43 17.33 -1.05
CA GLU A 235 -1.01 16.35 -0.05
C GLU A 235 0.50 16.56 0.17
N PRO A 236 0.95 17.05 1.34
CA PRO A 236 2.31 17.55 1.49
C PRO A 236 3.42 16.55 1.19
N VAL A 237 3.24 15.27 1.56
CA VAL A 237 4.21 14.20 1.30
C VAL A 237 4.27 13.84 -0.18
N VAL A 238 3.11 13.77 -0.84
CA VAL A 238 3.03 13.49 -2.29
C VAL A 238 3.63 14.64 -3.09
N LEU A 239 3.30 15.89 -2.73
CA LEU A 239 3.86 17.07 -3.40
C LEU A 239 5.39 17.10 -3.27
N GLU A 240 5.92 16.89 -2.06
CA GLU A 240 7.37 16.88 -1.83
C GLU A 240 8.07 15.87 -2.75
N ARG A 241 7.64 14.62 -2.71
CA ARG A 241 8.22 13.54 -3.53
C ARG A 241 8.11 13.82 -5.03
N MET A 242 6.97 14.33 -5.46
CA MET A 242 6.68 14.64 -6.84
C MET A 242 7.63 15.69 -7.40
N VAL A 243 7.79 16.82 -6.72
CA VAL A 243 8.59 17.96 -7.25
C VAL A 243 10.08 17.89 -6.89
N THR A 244 10.49 17.00 -6.00
CA THR A 244 11.92 16.73 -5.71
C THR A 244 12.45 15.51 -6.44
N HIS A 245 11.58 14.69 -7.06
CA HIS A 245 11.91 13.41 -7.69
C HIS A 245 12.64 12.47 -6.73
N SER A 246 12.06 12.34 -5.54
CA SER A 246 12.61 11.50 -4.49
C SER A 246 11.70 10.31 -4.19
N SER A 247 12.29 9.19 -3.76
CA SER A 247 11.56 8.04 -3.25
C SER A 247 11.90 7.80 -1.78
N ILE A 248 10.96 7.21 -1.06
CA ILE A 248 11.14 6.83 0.35
C ILE A 248 11.93 5.53 0.45
N ILE A 249 12.54 5.30 1.60
CA ILE A 249 13.15 4.02 1.96
C ILE A 249 12.14 3.24 2.79
N THR A 250 11.70 2.10 2.29
CA THR A 250 10.80 1.21 3.03
C THR A 250 11.50 0.65 4.28
N GLY A 251 10.77 0.59 5.40
CA GLY A 251 11.34 0.16 6.68
C GLY A 251 12.03 1.28 7.47
N ASP A 252 12.02 2.52 6.98
CA ASP A 252 12.62 3.68 7.66
C ASP A 252 11.88 3.99 8.97
N LEU A 253 10.72 4.63 8.92
CA LEU A 253 9.91 4.95 10.10
C LEU A 253 8.47 4.53 9.91
N SER A 254 7.80 4.13 10.99
CA SER A 254 6.40 3.67 10.98
C SER A 254 5.37 4.74 10.64
N SER A 255 5.69 6.03 10.76
CA SER A 255 4.75 7.14 10.57
C SER A 255 5.23 8.21 9.59
N GLY A 256 6.32 7.93 8.87
CA GLY A 256 6.89 8.88 7.93
C GLY A 256 8.24 8.42 7.42
N SER A 257 8.96 9.28 6.69
CA SER A 257 10.28 8.96 6.17
C SER A 257 11.21 10.14 6.34
N VAL A 258 12.36 9.90 6.99
CA VAL A 258 13.47 10.85 7.06
C VAL A 258 14.53 10.54 6.00
N LEU A 259 14.58 9.27 5.56
CA LEU A 259 15.48 8.81 4.52
C LEU A 259 14.84 8.93 3.14
N SER A 260 15.66 9.21 2.15
CA SER A 260 15.24 9.23 0.76
C SER A 260 16.42 8.96 -0.17
N TYR A 261 16.10 8.67 -1.42
CA TYR A 261 17.03 8.71 -2.56
C TYR A 261 16.36 9.41 -3.73
N TYR A 262 17.19 9.95 -4.61
CA TYR A 262 16.73 10.62 -5.82
C TYR A 262 16.84 9.71 -7.03
N TYR A 263 15.95 9.87 -8.00
CA TYR A 263 15.93 9.13 -9.26
C TYR A 263 15.74 10.06 -10.45
N ASP A 264 16.10 9.57 -11.64
CA ASP A 264 15.88 10.30 -12.90
C ASP A 264 14.37 10.28 -13.23
N ALA A 265 13.74 11.44 -13.34
CA ALA A 265 12.29 11.54 -13.51
C ALA A 265 11.79 11.02 -14.86
N GLU A 266 12.62 11.10 -15.92
CA GLU A 266 12.29 10.64 -17.26
C GLU A 266 12.66 9.16 -17.47
N HIS A 267 13.71 8.70 -16.81
CA HIS A 267 14.26 7.34 -16.89
C HIS A 267 14.52 6.76 -15.50
N PRO A 268 13.49 6.34 -14.77
CA PRO A 268 13.61 5.89 -13.39
C PRO A 268 14.60 4.74 -13.15
N SER A 269 14.80 3.87 -14.13
CA SER A 269 15.78 2.76 -14.05
C SER A 269 17.24 3.20 -14.17
N LYS A 270 17.49 4.44 -14.58
CA LYS A 270 18.82 4.98 -14.71
C LYS A 270 19.45 5.25 -13.34
N ASP A 271 20.56 4.59 -13.06
CA ASP A 271 21.34 4.86 -11.86
C ASP A 271 22.02 6.24 -11.95
N ILE A 272 21.60 7.16 -11.09
CA ILE A 272 22.19 8.49 -10.92
C ILE A 272 23.02 8.59 -9.64
N GLY A 273 23.30 7.47 -9.00
CA GLY A 273 24.02 7.32 -7.75
C GLY A 273 23.11 6.83 -6.63
N SER A 274 23.27 5.56 -6.25
CA SER A 274 22.51 4.88 -5.21
C SER A 274 22.93 5.35 -3.81
N THR A 275 22.52 6.57 -3.45
CA THR A 275 22.90 7.21 -2.19
C THR A 275 21.66 7.53 -1.35
N ILE A 276 21.62 6.98 -0.15
CA ILE A 276 20.60 7.31 0.85
C ILE A 276 21.00 8.60 1.57
N VAL A 277 20.05 9.50 1.71
CA VAL A 277 20.25 10.80 2.35
C VAL A 277 19.18 11.10 3.40
N ASN A 278 19.52 11.95 4.38
CA ASN A 278 18.51 12.69 5.12
C ASN A 278 17.85 13.69 4.16
N LYS A 279 16.61 13.43 3.73
CA LYS A 279 15.94 14.26 2.71
C LYS A 279 15.80 15.72 3.11
N PHE A 280 15.61 16.00 4.40
CA PHE A 280 15.42 17.35 4.91
C PHE A 280 16.69 18.23 4.87
N SER A 281 17.87 17.61 4.77
CA SER A 281 19.15 18.32 4.67
C SER A 281 19.55 18.70 3.23
N THR A 282 18.71 18.38 2.24
CA THR A 282 19.04 18.56 0.82
C THR A 282 18.62 19.95 0.31
N ASP A 283 19.34 20.47 -0.68
CA ASP A 283 18.97 21.71 -1.38
C ASP A 283 17.60 21.58 -2.07
N ALA A 284 17.25 20.38 -2.55
CA ALA A 284 15.97 20.11 -3.18
C ALA A 284 14.82 20.32 -2.19
N PHE A 285 14.94 19.77 -0.97
CA PHE A 285 13.94 19.99 0.08
C PHE A 285 13.87 21.47 0.51
N ALA A 286 15.00 22.12 0.71
CA ALA A 286 15.04 23.54 1.10
C ALA A 286 14.33 24.43 0.06
N LYS A 287 14.60 24.20 -1.23
CA LYS A 287 13.93 24.89 -2.35
C LYS A 287 12.43 24.63 -2.36
N PHE A 288 12.03 23.37 -2.17
CA PHE A 288 10.63 22.95 -2.09
C PHE A 288 9.90 23.66 -0.93
N ALA A 289 10.43 23.58 0.28
CA ALA A 289 9.82 24.17 1.46
C ALA A 289 9.66 25.68 1.34
N ALA A 290 10.67 26.38 0.78
CA ALA A 290 10.62 27.81 0.52
C ALA A 290 9.51 28.18 -0.47
N LYS A 291 9.37 27.43 -1.58
CA LYS A 291 8.34 27.72 -2.60
C LYS A 291 6.94 27.39 -2.08
N THR A 292 6.79 26.29 -1.34
CA THR A 292 5.51 25.93 -0.74
C THR A 292 5.05 26.97 0.30
N TYR A 293 5.98 27.45 1.12
CA TYR A 293 5.70 28.55 2.05
C TYR A 293 5.30 29.83 1.30
N GLU A 294 6.00 30.20 0.24
CA GLU A 294 5.65 31.36 -0.62
C GLU A 294 4.21 31.23 -1.15
N TYR A 295 3.83 30.05 -1.68
CA TYR A 295 2.48 29.80 -2.19
C TYR A 295 1.41 29.83 -1.09
N ALA A 296 1.73 29.35 0.09
CA ALA A 296 0.86 29.46 1.26
C ALA A 296 0.64 30.94 1.66
N GLN A 297 1.70 31.78 1.67
CA GLN A 297 1.60 33.21 1.98
C GLN A 297 0.80 34.00 0.92
N LYS A 298 0.85 33.57 -0.36
CA LYS A 298 0.01 34.10 -1.43
C LYS A 298 -1.45 33.65 -1.33
N GLY A 299 -1.75 32.74 -0.39
CA GLY A 299 -3.08 32.17 -0.20
C GLY A 299 -3.48 31.21 -1.32
N PHE A 300 -2.53 30.55 -1.97
CA PHE A 300 -2.82 29.50 -2.95
C PHE A 300 -3.12 28.17 -2.28
N ILE A 301 -2.58 27.94 -1.09
CA ILE A 301 -2.80 26.75 -0.26
C ILE A 301 -3.71 27.11 0.91
N SER A 302 -4.74 26.29 1.14
CA SER A 302 -5.66 26.50 2.27
C SER A 302 -4.97 26.27 3.61
N PRO A 303 -5.21 27.10 4.64
CA PRO A 303 -4.78 26.81 6.01
C PRO A 303 -5.26 25.45 6.54
N SER A 304 -6.38 24.93 6.02
CA SER A 304 -6.87 23.60 6.38
C SER A 304 -5.98 22.47 5.84
N CYS A 305 -5.22 22.66 4.76
CA CYS A 305 -4.18 21.75 4.30
C CYS A 305 -2.90 21.78 5.15
N GLN A 306 -2.76 22.80 6.02
CA GLN A 306 -1.56 23.07 6.81
C GLN A 306 -1.66 22.52 8.24
N SER A 307 -2.66 21.71 8.54
CA SER A 307 -2.87 21.08 9.85
C SER A 307 -3.16 19.60 9.66
N THR A 308 -2.42 18.75 10.33
CA THR A 308 -2.64 17.29 10.33
C THR A 308 -4.06 16.90 10.77
N ALA A 309 -4.67 17.70 11.64
CA ALA A 309 -6.02 17.44 12.12
C ALA A 309 -7.12 17.69 11.07
N THR A 310 -6.87 18.48 10.03
CA THR A 310 -7.90 18.92 9.07
C THR A 310 -7.55 18.64 7.62
N ALA A 311 -6.28 18.38 7.29
CA ALA A 311 -5.80 18.31 5.92
C ALA A 311 -6.50 17.21 5.11
N ASN A 312 -6.68 16.04 5.67
CA ASN A 312 -7.28 14.90 4.97
C ASN A 312 -8.77 15.13 4.67
N ASP A 313 -9.53 15.58 5.67
CA ASP A 313 -10.97 15.88 5.52
C ASP A 313 -11.18 17.02 4.54
N TYR A 314 -10.38 18.08 4.65
CA TYR A 314 -10.45 19.22 3.73
C TYR A 314 -10.12 18.81 2.30
N ARG A 315 -9.06 18.02 2.09
CA ARG A 315 -8.68 17.52 0.77
C ARG A 315 -9.81 16.68 0.14
N THR A 316 -10.34 15.72 0.89
CA THR A 316 -11.43 14.85 0.43
C THR A 316 -12.68 15.67 0.06
N ALA A 317 -13.09 16.62 0.88
CA ALA A 317 -14.23 17.49 0.62
C ALA A 317 -14.00 18.37 -0.63
N THR A 318 -12.82 18.98 -0.74
CA THR A 318 -12.47 19.89 -1.84
C THR A 318 -12.33 19.12 -3.16
N GLN A 319 -11.75 17.93 -3.15
CA GLN A 319 -11.71 17.04 -4.33
C GLN A 319 -13.11 16.67 -4.80
N SER A 320 -14.03 16.35 -3.87
CA SER A 320 -15.38 15.94 -4.22
C SER A 320 -16.20 17.06 -4.91
N THR A 321 -15.91 18.31 -4.64
CA THR A 321 -16.58 19.49 -5.23
C THR A 321 -15.84 20.05 -6.44
N GLY A 322 -14.58 19.70 -6.66
CA GLY A 322 -13.74 20.27 -7.71
C GLY A 322 -13.30 21.71 -7.44
N ASP A 323 -13.29 22.17 -6.18
CA ASP A 323 -12.95 23.56 -5.81
C ASP A 323 -11.43 23.79 -5.71
N TYR A 324 -10.69 23.42 -6.75
CA TYR A 324 -9.24 23.62 -6.90
C TYR A 324 -8.90 23.78 -8.38
N LEU A 325 -7.69 24.24 -8.70
CA LEU A 325 -7.14 24.23 -10.07
C LEU A 325 -6.18 23.06 -10.26
N PHE A 326 -5.19 22.95 -9.38
CA PHE A 326 -4.22 21.84 -9.34
C PHE A 326 -4.27 21.14 -8.00
N GLY A 327 -4.36 19.82 -8.03
CA GLY A 327 -4.21 18.95 -6.89
C GLY A 327 -3.01 18.01 -7.06
N THR A 328 -2.57 17.38 -5.98
CA THR A 328 -1.57 16.30 -6.03
C THR A 328 -2.25 14.94 -5.93
N GLN A 329 -1.83 13.99 -6.74
CA GLN A 329 -2.42 12.66 -6.80
C GLN A 329 -1.36 11.58 -7.07
N SER A 330 -1.40 10.48 -6.32
CA SER A 330 -0.77 9.24 -6.75
C SER A 330 -1.66 8.60 -7.81
N TYR A 331 -1.12 8.40 -8.99
CA TYR A 331 -1.89 7.97 -10.16
C TYR A 331 -2.19 6.47 -10.12
N ALA A 332 -3.45 6.13 -10.35
CA ALA A 332 -3.87 4.80 -10.74
C ALA A 332 -4.47 4.89 -12.14
N PHE A 333 -4.05 4.04 -13.06
CA PHE A 333 -4.45 4.11 -14.47
C PHE A 333 -5.98 4.20 -14.64
N GLY A 334 -6.44 5.23 -15.32
CA GLY A 334 -7.86 5.47 -15.60
C GLY A 334 -8.65 6.14 -14.48
N CYS A 335 -8.02 6.52 -13.36
CA CYS A 335 -8.70 7.16 -12.24
C CYS A 335 -9.36 8.50 -12.61
N GLU A 336 -8.85 9.20 -13.64
CA GLU A 336 -9.43 10.44 -14.17
C GLU A 336 -10.88 10.26 -14.70
N LEU A 337 -11.22 9.08 -15.18
CA LEU A 337 -12.56 8.75 -15.66
C LEU A 337 -13.57 8.77 -14.50
N ASP A 338 -13.23 8.08 -13.41
CA ASP A 338 -14.07 8.01 -12.23
C ASP A 338 -14.13 9.36 -11.50
N PHE A 339 -13.00 10.07 -11.43
CA PHE A 339 -12.93 11.39 -10.81
C PHE A 339 -13.75 12.42 -11.59
N SER A 340 -13.66 12.43 -12.92
CA SER A 340 -14.47 13.33 -13.74
C SER A 340 -15.96 13.09 -13.53
N LYS A 341 -16.38 11.85 -13.51
CA LYS A 341 -17.77 11.46 -13.28
C LYS A 341 -18.26 11.84 -11.88
N ALA A 342 -17.45 11.53 -10.87
CA ALA A 342 -17.79 11.77 -9.45
C ALA A 342 -17.86 13.27 -9.12
N ARG A 343 -16.95 14.07 -9.68
CA ARG A 343 -16.85 15.52 -9.39
C ARG A 343 -17.65 16.39 -10.34
N GLY A 344 -18.09 15.84 -11.48
CA GLY A 344 -18.84 16.58 -12.50
C GLY A 344 -18.00 17.65 -13.23
N ILE A 345 -16.69 17.47 -13.31
CA ILE A 345 -15.73 18.34 -14.00
C ILE A 345 -14.84 17.50 -14.93
N ASP A 346 -14.15 18.14 -15.88
CA ASP A 346 -13.08 17.51 -16.68
C ASP A 346 -11.82 17.39 -15.80
N VAL A 347 -11.54 16.18 -15.29
CA VAL A 347 -10.32 15.89 -14.54
C VAL A 347 -9.25 15.36 -15.49
N ARG A 348 -8.06 15.95 -15.44
CA ARG A 348 -6.89 15.52 -16.21
C ARG A 348 -5.75 15.16 -15.27
N MET A 349 -5.07 14.06 -15.55
CA MET A 349 -3.86 13.66 -14.82
C MET A 349 -2.64 14.04 -15.65
N VAL A 350 -1.79 14.90 -15.10
CA VAL A 350 -0.53 15.33 -15.74
C VAL A 350 0.64 14.73 -14.96
N PRO A 351 1.33 13.72 -15.51
CA PRO A 351 2.46 13.08 -14.86
C PRO A 351 3.61 14.07 -14.61
N GLU A 352 4.20 13.99 -13.43
CA GLU A 352 5.43 14.69 -13.09
C GLU A 352 6.67 13.84 -13.40
N THR A 353 6.51 12.51 -13.33
CA THR A 353 7.58 11.56 -13.62
C THR A 353 7.08 10.42 -14.52
N ALA A 354 7.98 9.65 -15.12
CA ALA A 354 7.62 8.36 -15.67
C ALA A 354 7.11 7.42 -14.55
N ALA A 355 6.31 6.42 -14.92
CA ALA A 355 5.88 5.40 -13.96
C ALA A 355 7.07 4.52 -13.56
N TYR A 356 7.22 4.24 -12.27
CA TYR A 356 8.30 3.41 -11.76
C TYR A 356 7.81 2.35 -10.77
N MET A 357 8.60 1.29 -10.63
CA MET A 357 8.40 0.24 -9.64
C MET A 357 9.47 0.32 -8.55
N ASP A 358 9.03 0.16 -7.31
CA ASP A 358 9.87 -0.05 -6.14
C ASP A 358 9.23 -1.12 -5.24
N CYS A 359 9.79 -1.41 -4.07
CA CYS A 359 9.21 -2.40 -3.15
C CYS A 359 7.79 -2.05 -2.70
N THR A 360 7.38 -0.77 -2.76
CA THR A 360 6.01 -0.35 -2.45
C THR A 360 5.01 -0.86 -3.47
N SER A 361 5.46 -1.15 -4.70
CA SER A 361 4.64 -1.68 -5.80
C SER A 361 4.01 -3.04 -5.47
N GLY A 362 4.76 -3.93 -4.80
CA GLY A 362 4.26 -5.23 -4.33
C GLY A 362 3.59 -5.17 -2.95
N GLN A 363 3.98 -4.20 -2.11
CA GLN A 363 3.50 -4.08 -0.74
C GLN A 363 2.38 -3.05 -0.53
N GLY A 364 1.92 -2.39 -1.58
CA GLY A 364 0.90 -1.33 -1.48
C GLY A 364 -0.51 -1.82 -1.14
N ALA A 365 -0.83 -3.08 -1.34
CA ALA A 365 -2.04 -3.76 -0.87
C ALA A 365 -1.79 -5.27 -0.86
N MET A 366 -1.93 -5.89 0.28
CA MET A 366 -1.69 -7.32 0.49
C MET A 366 -2.76 -7.91 1.40
N ILE A 367 -2.90 -9.23 1.39
CA ILE A 367 -3.72 -9.94 2.37
C ILE A 367 -2.84 -10.98 3.06
N ALA A 368 -2.67 -10.81 4.37
CA ALA A 368 -1.93 -11.73 5.23
C ALA A 368 -2.88 -12.76 5.87
N ILE A 369 -2.37 -13.98 6.10
CA ILE A 369 -3.03 -14.99 6.90
C ILE A 369 -2.54 -14.84 8.34
N SER A 370 -3.48 -14.70 9.27
CA SER A 370 -3.17 -14.54 10.68
C SER A 370 -2.53 -15.78 11.28
N ALA A 371 -1.49 -15.62 12.08
CA ALA A 371 -0.90 -16.71 12.88
C ALA A 371 -1.91 -17.32 13.89
N THR A 372 -3.03 -16.65 14.16
CA THR A 372 -4.12 -17.19 15.00
C THR A 372 -5.18 -17.94 14.22
N SER A 373 -5.09 -18.00 12.88
CA SER A 373 -6.02 -18.78 12.05
C SER A 373 -5.93 -20.27 12.38
N ALA A 374 -7.08 -20.90 12.48
CA ALA A 374 -7.17 -22.35 12.61
C ALA A 374 -7.18 -23.07 11.24
N ASN A 375 -7.27 -22.31 10.15
CA ASN A 375 -7.47 -22.85 8.79
C ASN A 375 -6.59 -22.14 7.74
N PRO A 376 -5.26 -22.01 7.96
CA PRO A 376 -4.40 -21.22 7.07
C PRO A 376 -4.37 -21.78 5.64
N GLU A 377 -4.42 -23.09 5.44
CA GLU A 377 -4.46 -23.71 4.12
C GLU A 377 -5.74 -23.33 3.38
N ARG A 378 -6.88 -23.34 4.08
CA ARG A 378 -8.16 -22.96 3.47
C ARG A 378 -8.23 -21.46 3.17
N ALA A 379 -7.63 -20.64 4.02
CA ALA A 379 -7.47 -19.21 3.78
C ALA A 379 -6.64 -18.96 2.51
N LEU A 380 -5.54 -19.70 2.32
CA LEU A 380 -4.72 -19.60 1.12
C LEU A 380 -5.45 -20.08 -0.14
N MET A 381 -6.25 -21.15 -0.06
CA MET A 381 -7.13 -21.59 -1.17
C MET A 381 -8.15 -20.50 -1.55
N PHE A 382 -8.73 -19.79 -0.56
CA PHE A 382 -9.60 -18.63 -0.83
C PHE A 382 -8.85 -17.52 -1.54
N LEU A 383 -7.64 -17.17 -1.11
CA LEU A 383 -6.80 -16.16 -1.75
C LEU A 383 -6.38 -16.59 -3.17
N ASN A 384 -6.17 -17.88 -3.41
CA ASN A 384 -5.95 -18.41 -4.76
C ASN A 384 -7.14 -18.08 -5.67
N LEU A 385 -8.36 -18.44 -5.25
CA LEU A 385 -9.57 -18.14 -6.02
C LEU A 385 -9.80 -16.63 -6.19
N LEU A 386 -9.57 -15.82 -5.15
CA LEU A 386 -9.75 -14.38 -5.21
C LEU A 386 -8.84 -13.72 -6.26
N ASN A 387 -7.71 -14.33 -6.59
CA ASN A 387 -6.75 -13.81 -7.57
C ASN A 387 -6.85 -14.46 -8.95
N THR A 388 -7.56 -15.59 -9.09
CA THR A 388 -7.55 -16.38 -10.34
C THR A 388 -8.94 -16.68 -10.89
N ASP A 389 -10.00 -16.50 -10.09
CA ASP A 389 -11.38 -16.77 -10.48
C ASP A 389 -12.14 -15.45 -10.72
N PRO A 390 -12.43 -15.09 -12.01
CA PRO A 390 -13.11 -13.83 -12.33
C PRO A 390 -14.52 -13.71 -11.73
N GLU A 391 -15.22 -14.83 -11.52
CA GLU A 391 -16.58 -14.82 -10.96
C GLU A 391 -16.54 -14.45 -9.48
N LEU A 392 -15.68 -15.10 -8.69
CA LEU A 392 -15.50 -14.76 -7.28
C LEU A 392 -14.99 -13.32 -7.10
N MET A 393 -13.98 -12.94 -7.88
CA MET A 393 -13.41 -11.59 -7.81
C MET A 393 -14.45 -10.52 -8.14
N THR A 394 -15.32 -10.77 -9.16
CA THR A 394 -16.40 -9.85 -9.52
C THR A 394 -17.43 -9.75 -8.39
N MET A 395 -17.88 -10.88 -7.83
CA MET A 395 -18.84 -10.85 -6.72
C MET A 395 -18.27 -10.10 -5.50
N MET A 396 -17.02 -10.34 -5.14
CA MET A 396 -16.39 -9.69 -4.01
C MET A 396 -16.21 -8.18 -4.20
N ASN A 397 -15.88 -7.72 -5.40
CA ASN A 397 -15.62 -6.30 -5.68
C ASN A 397 -16.86 -5.53 -6.14
N TYR A 398 -17.65 -6.14 -7.02
CA TYR A 398 -18.76 -5.45 -7.68
C TYR A 398 -20.13 -5.88 -7.17
N GLY A 399 -20.18 -6.98 -6.40
CA GLY A 399 -21.44 -7.57 -5.93
C GLY A 399 -22.06 -8.49 -6.97
N THR A 400 -23.39 -8.53 -7.09
CA THR A 400 -24.10 -9.49 -7.92
C THR A 400 -24.88 -8.81 -9.05
N GLU A 401 -24.95 -9.49 -10.22
CA GLU A 401 -25.73 -9.04 -11.37
C GLU A 401 -27.21 -8.89 -11.01
N GLY A 402 -27.84 -7.81 -11.50
CA GLY A 402 -29.22 -7.46 -11.19
C GLY A 402 -29.43 -6.81 -9.82
N PHE A 403 -28.38 -6.77 -8.98
CA PHE A 403 -28.41 -6.03 -7.71
C PHE A 403 -27.49 -4.80 -7.75
N THR A 404 -26.19 -4.98 -7.93
CA THR A 404 -25.20 -3.90 -7.91
C THR A 404 -24.75 -3.47 -9.30
N TYR A 405 -24.89 -4.33 -10.29
CA TYR A 405 -24.57 -4.04 -11.69
C TYR A 405 -25.43 -4.84 -12.67
N ASN A 406 -25.43 -4.43 -13.93
CA ASN A 406 -25.96 -5.19 -15.08
C ASN A 406 -24.82 -5.46 -16.07
N LYS A 407 -24.81 -6.64 -16.69
CA LYS A 407 -23.90 -6.96 -17.80
C LYS A 407 -24.42 -6.36 -19.10
N ASN A 408 -23.53 -5.78 -19.89
CA ASN A 408 -23.79 -5.26 -21.21
C ASN A 408 -23.47 -6.31 -22.28
N SER A 409 -24.03 -6.14 -23.50
CA SER A 409 -23.81 -7.08 -24.60
C SER A 409 -22.40 -7.12 -25.15
N ASP A 410 -21.58 -6.11 -24.85
CA ASP A 410 -20.17 -5.99 -25.25
C ASP A 410 -19.19 -6.56 -24.20
N GLY A 411 -19.69 -7.10 -23.08
CA GLY A 411 -18.89 -7.66 -21.99
C GLY A 411 -18.53 -6.66 -20.89
N THR A 412 -18.84 -5.38 -21.05
CA THR A 412 -18.72 -4.39 -19.98
C THR A 412 -19.85 -4.52 -18.96
N ILE A 413 -19.74 -3.82 -17.85
CA ILE A 413 -20.81 -3.71 -16.85
C ILE A 413 -21.22 -2.25 -16.65
N THR A 414 -22.49 -2.06 -16.28
CA THR A 414 -23.00 -0.76 -15.81
C THR A 414 -23.48 -0.91 -14.37
N PHE A 415 -22.94 -0.10 -13.45
CA PHE A 415 -23.36 -0.13 -12.05
C PHE A 415 -24.79 0.40 -11.86
N ILE A 416 -25.54 -0.26 -10.98
CA ILE A 416 -26.84 0.22 -10.45
C ILE A 416 -26.50 1.15 -9.28
N ALA A 417 -26.45 2.45 -9.54
CA ALA A 417 -25.85 3.46 -8.65
C ALA A 417 -26.38 3.41 -7.20
N GLU A 418 -27.70 3.24 -7.01
CA GLU A 418 -28.32 3.19 -5.69
C GLU A 418 -27.78 2.02 -4.85
N ASN A 419 -27.67 0.85 -5.43
CA ASN A 419 -27.19 -0.35 -4.73
C ASN A 419 -25.66 -0.37 -4.64
N ARG A 420 -24.97 0.13 -5.66
CA ARG A 420 -23.50 0.26 -5.65
C ARG A 420 -23.04 1.20 -4.54
N ALA A 421 -23.76 2.26 -4.22
CA ALA A 421 -23.46 3.15 -3.11
C ALA A 421 -23.47 2.45 -1.73
N ASN A 422 -24.26 1.36 -1.61
CA ASN A 422 -24.33 0.56 -0.38
C ASN A 422 -23.38 -0.64 -0.36
N TYR A 423 -22.79 -1.00 -1.52
CA TYR A 423 -21.80 -2.06 -1.66
C TYR A 423 -20.64 -1.56 -2.54
N SER A 424 -19.69 -0.87 -1.93
CA SER A 424 -18.54 -0.30 -2.59
C SER A 424 -17.25 -0.66 -1.82
N PRO A 425 -16.78 -1.92 -1.92
CA PRO A 425 -15.45 -2.28 -1.44
C PRO A 425 -14.38 -1.50 -2.20
N TRP A 426 -13.24 -1.27 -1.55
CA TRP A 426 -12.08 -0.72 -2.23
C TRP A 426 -11.43 -1.79 -3.12
N THR A 427 -11.65 -1.67 -4.42
CA THR A 427 -11.26 -2.67 -5.42
C THR A 427 -9.76 -2.98 -5.38
N ASN A 428 -8.90 -1.96 -5.25
CA ASN A 428 -7.45 -2.15 -5.19
C ASN A 428 -6.96 -2.75 -3.86
N GLY A 429 -7.83 -2.90 -2.87
CA GLY A 429 -7.52 -3.51 -1.59
C GLY A 429 -7.66 -5.03 -1.57
N MET A 430 -8.08 -5.66 -2.67
CA MET A 430 -8.28 -7.11 -2.68
C MET A 430 -7.99 -7.75 -4.04
N GLY A 431 -7.15 -8.77 -4.02
CA GLY A 431 -6.93 -9.70 -5.12
C GLY A 431 -6.40 -9.11 -6.42
N ASN A 432 -6.78 -9.73 -7.53
CA ASN A 432 -6.35 -9.38 -8.88
C ASN A 432 -7.41 -8.55 -9.61
N VAL A 433 -7.19 -7.25 -9.73
CA VAL A 433 -8.16 -6.36 -10.41
C VAL A 433 -8.24 -6.58 -11.92
N ARG A 434 -7.19 -7.17 -12.53
CA ARG A 434 -7.10 -7.36 -13.99
C ARG A 434 -8.07 -8.42 -14.54
N ILE A 435 -8.69 -9.22 -13.66
CA ILE A 435 -9.70 -10.22 -14.03
C ILE A 435 -11.15 -9.74 -13.84
N LEU A 436 -11.33 -8.49 -13.41
CA LEU A 436 -12.65 -7.87 -13.31
C LEU A 436 -13.21 -7.51 -14.69
N PRO A 437 -14.54 -7.59 -14.91
CA PRO A 437 -15.12 -7.02 -16.12
C PRO A 437 -14.94 -5.50 -16.13
N PRO A 438 -14.56 -4.88 -17.26
CA PRO A 438 -14.47 -3.43 -17.35
C PRO A 438 -15.86 -2.79 -17.24
N THR A 439 -15.92 -1.56 -16.72
CA THR A 439 -17.15 -0.78 -16.72
C THR A 439 -17.42 -0.16 -18.10
N ASP A 440 -18.67 0.26 -18.34
CA ASP A 440 -19.04 1.00 -19.54
C ASP A 440 -18.26 2.31 -19.75
N ALA A 441 -17.87 2.97 -18.64
CA ALA A 441 -17.02 4.15 -18.68
C ALA A 441 -15.57 3.84 -19.05
N GLN A 442 -15.04 2.69 -18.65
CA GLN A 442 -13.68 2.25 -18.94
C GLN A 442 -13.52 1.76 -20.38
N GLY A 443 -14.56 1.10 -20.94
CA GLY A 443 -14.55 0.48 -22.26
C GLY A 443 -13.89 -0.90 -22.28
N VAL A 444 -14.13 -1.65 -23.35
CA VAL A 444 -13.78 -3.08 -23.47
C VAL A 444 -12.28 -3.36 -23.48
N ASP A 445 -11.46 -2.39 -23.86
CA ASP A 445 -9.99 -2.49 -23.95
C ASP A 445 -9.26 -1.95 -22.71
N PHE A 446 -9.99 -1.65 -21.65
CA PHE A 446 -9.42 -1.02 -20.45
C PHE A 446 -8.25 -1.82 -19.85
N TRP A 447 -8.43 -3.13 -19.67
CA TRP A 447 -7.41 -3.96 -19.03
C TRP A 447 -6.18 -4.20 -19.92
N ASP A 448 -6.34 -4.15 -21.24
CA ASP A 448 -5.22 -4.19 -22.17
C ASP A 448 -4.38 -2.91 -22.06
N ARG A 449 -5.03 -1.76 -22.00
CA ARG A 449 -4.35 -0.46 -21.79
C ARG A 449 -3.73 -0.36 -20.40
N PHE A 450 -4.43 -0.84 -19.38
CA PHE A 450 -3.94 -0.92 -18.01
C PHE A 450 -2.66 -1.75 -17.93
N SER A 451 -2.68 -2.96 -18.49
CA SER A 451 -1.52 -3.84 -18.49
C SER A 451 -0.35 -3.21 -19.26
N ALA A 452 -0.60 -2.67 -20.45
CA ALA A 452 0.45 -2.01 -21.24
C ALA A 452 1.10 -0.83 -20.50
N TYR A 453 0.32 -0.07 -19.73
CA TYR A 453 0.83 1.04 -18.93
C TYR A 453 1.76 0.54 -17.81
N TYR A 454 1.32 -0.45 -17.01
CA TYR A 454 2.11 -0.95 -15.89
C TYR A 454 3.31 -1.79 -16.33
N ASP A 455 3.19 -2.53 -17.44
CA ASP A 455 4.29 -3.33 -18.00
C ASP A 455 5.40 -2.45 -18.62
N ALA A 456 5.11 -1.17 -18.91
CA ALA A 456 6.09 -0.20 -19.38
C ALA A 456 6.82 0.53 -18.24
N ALA A 457 6.40 0.33 -16.98
CA ALA A 457 7.03 0.99 -15.85
C ALA A 457 8.46 0.47 -15.61
N GLU A 458 9.36 1.39 -15.30
CA GLU A 458 10.76 1.08 -15.05
C GLU A 458 11.02 0.78 -13.58
N ALA A 459 11.79 -0.26 -13.26
CA ALA A 459 12.20 -0.52 -11.89
C ALA A 459 13.26 0.50 -11.44
N LEU A 460 13.11 1.07 -10.26
CA LEU A 460 14.16 1.88 -9.65
C LEU A 460 15.38 1.01 -9.31
N PRO A 461 16.61 1.51 -9.41
CA PRO A 461 17.82 0.74 -9.11
C PRO A 461 17.86 0.13 -7.70
N MET A 462 17.24 0.84 -6.73
CA MET A 462 17.11 0.40 -5.34
C MET A 462 15.70 -0.12 -5.00
N GLY A 463 14.89 -0.40 -6.02
CA GLY A 463 13.44 -0.59 -5.86
C GLY A 463 13.03 -1.73 -4.93
N GLY A 464 13.81 -2.79 -4.84
CA GLY A 464 13.59 -3.91 -3.92
C GLY A 464 14.22 -3.74 -2.53
N PHE A 465 14.93 -2.65 -2.27
CA PHE A 465 15.61 -2.46 -1.00
C PHE A 465 14.64 -2.13 0.14
N ILE A 466 14.77 -2.85 1.25
CA ILE A 466 14.04 -2.62 2.50
C ILE A 466 15.06 -2.45 3.62
N PHE A 467 14.98 -1.33 4.33
CA PHE A 467 15.86 -1.04 5.46
C PHE A 467 15.37 -1.73 6.73
N ASP A 468 16.19 -2.57 7.35
CA ASP A 468 15.93 -3.11 8.69
C ASP A 468 16.50 -2.15 9.76
N SER A 469 15.61 -1.33 10.33
CA SER A 469 15.96 -0.37 11.39
C SER A 469 15.91 -0.95 12.82
N SER A 470 15.72 -2.26 12.97
CA SER A 470 15.49 -2.90 14.28
C SER A 470 16.62 -2.73 15.29
N GLU A 471 17.88 -2.71 14.83
CA GLU A 471 19.05 -2.48 15.68
C GLU A 471 19.15 -1.01 16.15
N LEU A 472 18.41 -0.10 15.51
CA LEU A 472 18.36 1.35 15.78
C LEU A 472 16.96 1.78 16.26
N SER A 473 16.26 0.92 16.96
CA SER A 473 14.88 1.17 17.39
C SER A 473 14.72 2.40 18.31
N THR A 474 15.74 2.74 19.08
CA THR A 474 15.78 3.96 19.93
C THR A 474 15.88 5.21 19.06
N GLU A 475 16.79 5.21 18.09
CA GLU A 475 16.99 6.29 17.12
C GLU A 475 15.75 6.43 16.24
N ALA A 476 15.19 5.34 15.73
CA ALA A 476 13.94 5.34 14.96
C ALA A 476 12.79 6.00 15.73
N ALA A 477 12.60 5.67 17.01
CA ALA A 477 11.58 6.27 17.85
C ALA A 477 11.84 7.78 18.10
N ALA A 478 13.09 8.17 18.32
CA ALA A 478 13.47 9.57 18.50
C ALA A 478 13.26 10.37 17.20
N LEU A 479 13.71 9.84 16.06
CA LEU A 479 13.53 10.45 14.73
C LEU A 479 12.04 10.58 14.37
N SER A 480 11.21 9.57 14.67
CA SER A 480 9.77 9.61 14.45
C SER A 480 9.09 10.76 15.23
N ASN A 481 9.50 10.99 16.48
CA ASN A 481 8.98 12.10 17.28
C ASN A 481 9.38 13.46 16.68
N VAL A 482 10.65 13.61 16.28
CA VAL A 482 11.13 14.85 15.65
C VAL A 482 10.44 15.07 14.30
N TYR A 483 10.27 14.03 13.49
CA TYR A 483 9.52 14.09 12.23
C TYR A 483 8.09 14.60 12.47
N ALA A 484 7.37 13.99 13.41
CA ALA A 484 5.98 14.35 13.72
C ALA A 484 5.83 15.81 14.18
N GLU A 485 6.83 16.37 14.87
CA GLU A 485 6.80 17.75 15.34
C GLU A 485 7.00 18.77 14.22
N TYR A 486 7.86 18.48 13.21
CA TYR A 486 8.34 19.49 12.25
C TYR A 486 7.95 19.25 10.80
N ALA A 487 8.01 18.00 10.33
CA ALA A 487 8.04 17.70 8.91
C ALA A 487 6.77 18.16 8.17
N PHE A 488 5.60 17.87 8.71
CA PHE A 488 4.34 18.24 8.09
C PHE A 488 4.21 19.77 7.93
N ASN A 489 4.59 20.54 8.95
CA ASN A 489 4.48 21.99 8.92
C ASN A 489 5.38 22.62 7.85
N LEU A 490 6.59 22.07 7.66
CA LEU A 490 7.52 22.50 6.61
C LEU A 490 7.00 22.11 5.22
N MET A 491 6.55 20.87 5.04
CA MET A 491 6.06 20.37 3.75
C MET A 491 4.74 21.02 3.31
N SER A 492 3.90 21.46 4.25
CA SER A 492 2.62 22.12 3.95
C SER A 492 2.73 23.63 3.78
N GLY A 493 3.91 24.23 4.00
CA GLY A 493 4.11 25.68 3.97
C GLY A 493 3.47 26.42 5.16
N ALA A 494 3.18 25.73 6.26
CA ALA A 494 2.60 26.33 7.47
C ALA A 494 3.58 27.22 8.21
N VAL A 495 4.87 26.98 8.07
CA VAL A 495 5.95 27.67 8.78
C VAL A 495 7.00 28.19 7.81
N ASN A 496 7.67 29.29 8.17
CA ASN A 496 8.81 29.80 7.41
C ASN A 496 10.00 28.82 7.53
N PRO A 497 10.48 28.22 6.43
CA PRO A 497 11.58 27.28 6.50
C PRO A 497 12.89 27.91 6.97
N ASP A 498 13.16 29.19 6.68
CA ASP A 498 14.37 29.88 7.15
C ASP A 498 14.47 29.90 8.69
N ASP A 499 13.32 29.96 9.38
CA ASP A 499 13.25 30.01 10.84
C ASP A 499 13.26 28.62 11.48
N VAL A 500 12.67 27.62 10.80
CA VAL A 500 12.33 26.32 11.41
C VAL A 500 13.26 25.20 10.97
N LEU A 501 13.65 25.17 9.69
CA LEU A 501 14.47 24.09 9.13
C LEU A 501 15.81 23.88 9.84
N PRO A 502 16.58 24.96 10.22
CA PRO A 502 17.83 24.77 10.97
C PRO A 502 17.63 24.07 12.31
N THR A 503 16.55 24.40 13.04
CA THR A 503 16.21 23.75 14.32
C THR A 503 15.81 22.29 14.12
N PHE A 504 15.01 22.03 13.08
CA PHE A 504 14.60 20.67 12.74
C PHE A 504 15.81 19.77 12.42
N LEU A 505 16.73 20.26 11.56
CA LEU A 505 17.96 19.53 11.22
C LEU A 505 18.82 19.23 12.45
N SER A 506 19.02 20.23 13.33
CA SER A 506 19.76 20.00 14.58
C SER A 506 19.12 18.94 15.48
N LYS A 507 17.78 18.92 15.57
CA LYS A 507 17.07 17.90 16.35
C LYS A 507 17.16 16.51 15.71
N LEU A 508 17.17 16.40 14.38
CA LEU A 508 17.41 15.14 13.69
C LEU A 508 18.83 14.63 13.95
N GLU A 509 19.85 15.51 13.99
CA GLU A 509 21.22 15.15 14.35
C GLU A 509 21.29 14.64 15.80
N ASP A 510 20.67 15.34 16.74
CA ASP A 510 20.59 14.92 18.13
C ASP A 510 19.85 13.59 18.33
N ALA A 511 18.89 13.28 17.45
CA ALA A 511 18.13 12.03 17.43
C ALA A 511 18.85 10.86 16.71
N GLY A 512 20.06 11.07 16.16
CA GLY A 512 20.88 10.01 15.57
C GLY A 512 20.69 9.79 14.08
N ILE A 513 20.21 10.79 13.30
CA ILE A 513 19.97 10.64 11.86
C ILE A 513 21.22 10.20 11.09
N ASN A 514 22.43 10.59 11.50
CA ASN A 514 23.66 10.24 10.80
C ASN A 514 23.97 8.74 10.93
N ASP A 515 23.76 8.16 12.10
CA ASP A 515 23.92 6.71 12.33
C ASP A 515 22.85 5.93 11.54
N PHE A 516 21.63 6.47 11.50
CA PHE A 516 20.50 5.90 10.77
C PHE A 516 20.75 5.88 9.25
N VAL A 517 21.24 6.98 8.67
CA VAL A 517 21.66 7.07 7.26
C VAL A 517 22.82 6.10 6.98
N GLY A 518 23.82 6.05 7.88
CA GLY A 518 24.98 5.17 7.75
C GLY A 518 24.59 3.70 7.70
N ALA A 519 23.73 3.25 8.62
CA ALA A 519 23.24 1.87 8.66
C ALA A 519 22.41 1.51 7.42
N ALA A 520 21.53 2.41 6.98
CA ALA A 520 20.76 2.19 5.77
C ALA A 520 21.65 2.09 4.51
N GLN A 521 22.69 2.92 4.42
CA GLN A 521 23.66 2.88 3.31
C GLN A 521 24.51 1.60 3.32
N GLU A 522 24.89 1.09 4.49
CA GLU A 522 25.61 -0.18 4.61
C GLU A 522 24.75 -1.36 4.17
N GLN A 523 23.47 -1.40 4.59
CA GLN A 523 22.53 -2.43 4.15
C GLN A 523 22.25 -2.34 2.64
N LEU A 524 22.11 -1.12 2.09
CA LEU A 524 21.97 -0.94 0.66
C LEU A 524 23.19 -1.46 -0.11
N ALA A 525 24.41 -1.16 0.38
CA ALA A 525 25.64 -1.65 -0.26
C ALA A 525 25.69 -3.19 -0.26
N ALA A 526 25.23 -3.83 0.80
CA ALA A 526 25.14 -5.29 0.87
C ALA A 526 24.06 -5.85 -0.05
N TYR A 527 22.94 -5.14 -0.24
CA TYR A 527 21.85 -5.51 -1.16
C TYR A 527 22.29 -5.40 -2.63
N MET A 528 23.01 -4.35 -2.96
CA MET A 528 23.48 -4.10 -4.34
C MET A 528 24.68 -4.98 -4.77
N GLY A 529 25.39 -5.65 -3.84
CA GLY A 529 26.52 -6.58 -4.07
C GLY A 529 27.83 -5.87 -4.21
#